data_ecb30dc95b2ea32a01caeddcc91be6f3
#
_entry.id   ecb30dc95b2ea32a01caeddcc91be6f3
#
_cell.length_a   1.000
_cell.length_b   1.000
_cell.length_c   1.000
_cell.angle_alpha   90.00
_cell.angle_beta   90.00
_cell.angle_gamma   90.00
#
_symmetry.space_group_name_H-M   'P 1'
#
loop_
_entity.id
_entity.type
_entity.pdbx_description
1 polymer ?
#
loop_
_entity_poly.entity_id
_entity_poly.type
_entity_poly.pdbx_seq_one_letter_code
_entity_poly.pdbx_strand_id
1 'polypeptide(L)'
;MKKYIVLVTFLCGFFAMGQGLLERNVGDFHEIKVYDLIAVNLIKSNDNKVMIKGPHANDIQLINKDGVLKVRMMLEKKFQGENTFVEVYYKDLDVIDGNEGARITANELIAQTSLNLRVQEGAEIRLGLEVEYLSSKAVTGGIIEVSGMVDVHDVNMNTGAILRAKELRSSITNIRLTAGGEAAIFATKRVDINVRAGGDVDVYGNPKEVTKKQFAGGRIRFRS
;
A
#
# COMPACT_ATOMS: atom_id res chain seq x y z
N MET A 1 32.00 -43.90 57.06
CA MET A 1 32.46 -43.08 55.92
C MET A 1 31.21 -42.65 55.13
N LYS A 2 30.73 -41.39 55.34
CA LYS A 2 29.55 -40.84 54.65
C LYS A 2 30.03 -40.09 53.40
N LYS A 3 29.62 -40.57 52.21
CA LYS A 3 29.88 -39.90 50.94
C LYS A 3 28.82 -38.82 50.70
N TYR A 4 29.21 -37.57 50.62
CA TYR A 4 28.36 -36.45 50.24
C TYR A 4 28.40 -36.32 48.71
N ILE A 5 27.24 -36.52 48.04
CA ILE A 5 27.06 -36.23 46.61
C ILE A 5 26.65 -34.77 46.50
N VAL A 6 27.52 -33.93 45.94
CA VAL A 6 27.22 -32.55 45.59
C VAL A 6 26.56 -32.52 44.24
N LEU A 7 25.26 -32.24 44.21
CA LEU A 7 24.47 -32.04 42.98
C LEU A 7 24.68 -30.60 42.52
N VAL A 8 25.50 -30.39 41.46
CA VAL A 8 25.68 -29.09 40.85
C VAL A 8 24.55 -28.90 39.84
N THR A 9 23.54 -28.12 40.19
CA THR A 9 22.47 -27.72 39.28
C THR A 9 23.00 -26.64 38.34
N PHE A 10 23.22 -26.98 37.07
CA PHE A 10 23.59 -26.05 36.01
C PHE A 10 22.33 -25.26 35.57
N LEU A 11 22.20 -24.05 36.11
CA LEU A 11 21.12 -23.14 35.74
C LEU A 11 21.42 -22.52 34.35
N CYS A 12 20.96 -23.17 33.27
CA CYS A 12 20.97 -22.61 31.94
C CYS A 12 19.99 -21.41 31.90
N GLY A 13 20.49 -20.22 32.07
CA GLY A 13 19.74 -18.98 31.81
C GLY A 13 19.46 -18.87 30.32
N PHE A 14 18.21 -19.12 29.91
CA PHE A 14 17.72 -18.73 28.59
C PHE A 14 17.68 -17.21 28.54
N PHE A 15 18.69 -16.60 27.91
CA PHE A 15 18.56 -15.21 27.42
C PHE A 15 17.56 -15.24 26.27
N ALA A 16 16.29 -15.01 26.54
CA ALA A 16 15.33 -14.61 25.53
C ALA A 16 15.80 -13.25 24.98
N MET A 17 16.49 -13.26 23.84
CA MET A 17 16.67 -12.06 23.04
C MET A 17 15.27 -11.63 22.57
N GLY A 18 14.64 -10.73 23.29
CA GLY A 18 13.42 -10.07 22.85
C GLY A 18 13.74 -9.38 21.53
N GLN A 19 13.11 -9.81 20.44
CA GLN A 19 13.17 -9.09 19.17
C GLN A 19 12.69 -7.67 19.47
N GLY A 20 13.57 -6.69 19.31
CA GLY A 20 13.33 -5.32 19.71
C GLY A 20 12.11 -4.73 19.02
N LEU A 21 11.03 -4.61 19.78
CA LEU A 21 9.87 -3.83 19.38
C LEU A 21 10.18 -2.37 19.66
N LEU A 22 10.27 -1.56 18.62
CA LEU A 22 10.55 -0.14 18.74
C LEU A 22 9.26 0.65 18.53
N GLU A 23 8.76 1.30 19.59
CA GLU A 23 7.59 2.20 19.50
C GLU A 23 8.04 3.66 19.43
N ARG A 24 7.41 4.45 18.53
CA ARG A 24 7.65 5.87 18.33
C ARG A 24 6.32 6.62 18.19
N ASN A 25 6.13 7.68 18.95
CA ASN A 25 5.09 8.67 18.70
C ASN A 25 5.55 9.56 17.54
N VAL A 26 4.68 9.77 16.54
CA VAL A 26 5.02 10.51 15.31
C VAL A 26 4.25 11.82 15.14
N GLY A 27 3.37 12.16 16.10
CA GLY A 27 2.48 13.33 15.99
C GLY A 27 1.40 13.15 14.93
N ASP A 28 0.62 14.21 14.67
CA ASP A 28 -0.48 14.14 13.72
C ASP A 28 0.03 14.16 12.27
N PHE A 29 -0.56 13.31 11.42
CA PHE A 29 -0.30 13.24 9.99
C PHE A 29 -1.57 12.81 9.24
N HIS A 30 -1.66 13.19 7.96
CA HIS A 30 -2.74 12.84 7.05
C HIS A 30 -2.23 12.21 5.75
N GLU A 31 -0.92 12.21 5.53
CA GLU A 31 -0.27 11.55 4.42
C GLU A 31 0.86 10.64 4.93
N ILE A 32 0.96 9.42 4.37
CA ILE A 32 2.09 8.53 4.61
C ILE A 32 2.84 8.26 3.32
N LYS A 33 4.19 8.32 3.38
CA LYS A 33 5.10 7.92 2.30
C LYS A 33 6.04 6.83 2.78
N VAL A 34 6.07 5.71 2.08
CA VAL A 34 6.89 4.54 2.43
C VAL A 34 7.90 4.25 1.31
N TYR A 35 9.13 3.94 1.68
CA TYR A 35 10.27 3.75 0.79
C TYR A 35 11.06 2.49 1.11
N ASP A 36 12.07 2.20 0.28
CA ASP A 36 13.20 1.30 0.60
C ASP A 36 12.80 -0.14 0.93
N LEU A 37 11.85 -0.74 0.18
CA LEU A 37 11.39 -2.13 0.36
C LEU A 37 10.69 -2.41 1.71
N ILE A 38 10.39 -1.37 2.51
CA ILE A 38 9.76 -1.52 3.82
C ILE A 38 8.33 -2.04 3.67
N ALA A 39 7.95 -3.00 4.54
CA ALA A 39 6.58 -3.47 4.65
C ALA A 39 5.83 -2.73 5.76
N VAL A 40 4.74 -2.05 5.39
CA VAL A 40 3.87 -1.31 6.33
C VAL A 40 2.49 -1.95 6.40
N ASN A 41 2.00 -2.13 7.63
CA ASN A 41 0.61 -2.42 7.92
C ASN A 41 -0.05 -1.21 8.57
N LEU A 42 -1.12 -0.69 7.95
CA LEU A 42 -1.90 0.44 8.44
C LEU A 42 -2.97 -0.05 9.41
N ILE A 43 -3.10 0.62 10.55
CA ILE A 43 -4.06 0.27 11.61
C ILE A 43 -4.80 1.54 12.04
N LYS A 44 -6.12 1.56 11.87
CA LYS A 44 -6.96 2.67 12.35
C LYS A 44 -6.92 2.72 13.88
N SER A 45 -6.71 3.91 14.45
CA SER A 45 -6.51 4.08 15.89
C SER A 45 -6.96 5.48 16.33
N ASN A 46 -7.04 5.68 17.64
CA ASN A 46 -7.23 7.00 18.23
C ASN A 46 -5.90 7.73 18.47
N ASP A 47 -4.76 7.05 18.27
CA ASP A 47 -3.41 7.59 18.47
C ASP A 47 -2.56 7.40 17.20
N ASN A 48 -1.69 8.38 16.94
CA ASN A 48 -0.70 8.31 15.87
C ASN A 48 0.64 7.80 16.42
N LYS A 49 0.98 6.56 16.10
CA LYS A 49 2.24 5.94 16.50
C LYS A 49 2.74 4.94 15.48
N VAL A 50 4.00 4.60 15.57
CA VAL A 50 4.64 3.60 14.72
C VAL A 50 5.32 2.56 15.58
N MET A 51 5.08 1.28 15.27
CA MET A 51 5.75 0.14 15.88
C MET A 51 6.60 -0.55 14.82
N ILE A 52 7.89 -0.74 15.11
CA ILE A 52 8.85 -1.29 14.14
C ILE A 52 9.39 -2.62 14.68
N LYS A 53 9.38 -3.64 13.82
CA LYS A 53 9.87 -5.00 14.11
C LYS A 53 10.85 -5.42 13.01
N GLY A 54 11.90 -6.13 13.38
CA GLY A 54 12.85 -6.72 12.44
C GLY A 54 14.30 -6.33 12.73
N PRO A 55 15.25 -6.94 12.01
CA PRO A 55 16.69 -6.77 12.24
C PRO A 55 17.17 -5.33 12.00
N HIS A 56 16.48 -4.58 11.12
CA HIS A 56 16.82 -3.22 10.74
C HIS A 56 15.91 -2.16 11.39
N ALA A 57 15.23 -2.49 12.50
CA ALA A 57 14.30 -1.57 13.16
C ALA A 57 14.97 -0.24 13.58
N ASN A 58 16.24 -0.27 14.00
CA ASN A 58 17.00 0.91 14.39
C ASN A 58 17.48 1.74 13.19
N ASP A 59 17.49 1.17 11.99
CA ASP A 59 17.90 1.84 10.75
C ASP A 59 16.74 2.56 10.06
N ILE A 60 15.52 2.44 10.61
CA ILE A 60 14.33 3.15 10.12
C ILE A 60 14.32 4.60 10.60
N GLN A 61 14.13 5.50 9.66
CA GLN A 61 13.95 6.92 9.87
C GLN A 61 12.48 7.30 9.72
N LEU A 62 11.89 7.87 10.76
CA LEU A 62 10.54 8.42 10.77
C LEU A 62 10.64 9.94 10.75
N ILE A 63 10.08 10.58 9.73
CA ILE A 63 10.09 12.03 9.56
C ILE A 63 8.64 12.47 9.34
N ASN A 64 8.08 13.19 10.31
CA ASN A 64 6.80 13.88 10.11
C ASN A 64 7.07 15.38 9.94
N LYS A 65 6.71 15.87 8.77
CA LYS A 65 6.80 17.30 8.44
C LYS A 65 5.54 17.75 7.73
N ASP A 66 4.91 18.77 8.24
CA ASP A 66 3.68 19.38 7.67
C ASP A 66 2.56 18.35 7.45
N GLY A 67 2.40 17.39 8.39
CA GLY A 67 1.39 16.33 8.31
C GLY A 67 1.72 15.19 7.33
N VAL A 68 2.95 15.13 6.80
CA VAL A 68 3.44 14.06 5.93
C VAL A 68 4.43 13.20 6.71
N LEU A 69 4.01 11.97 7.05
CA LEU A 69 4.87 10.96 7.67
C LEU A 69 5.65 10.20 6.60
N LYS A 70 6.98 10.30 6.62
CA LYS A 70 7.88 9.51 5.80
C LYS A 70 8.47 8.36 6.60
N VAL A 71 8.35 7.14 6.09
CA VAL A 71 8.93 5.91 6.63
C VAL A 71 9.98 5.43 5.63
N ARG A 72 11.24 5.51 5.98
CA ARG A 72 12.36 5.18 5.08
C ARG A 72 13.54 4.61 5.85
N MET A 73 14.47 3.98 5.16
CA MET A 73 15.76 3.60 5.72
C MET A 73 16.68 4.82 5.91
N MET A 74 17.62 4.74 6.83
CA MET A 74 18.76 5.67 6.85
C MET A 74 19.52 5.58 5.53
N LEU A 75 20.17 6.67 5.11
CA LEU A 75 20.79 6.78 3.80
C LEU A 75 21.83 5.66 3.53
N GLU A 76 22.58 5.30 4.56
CA GLU A 76 23.63 4.25 4.51
C GLU A 76 23.02 2.83 4.38
N LYS A 77 21.72 2.69 4.62
CA LYS A 77 20.95 1.44 4.60
C LYS A 77 19.85 1.43 3.54
N LYS A 78 19.91 2.34 2.57
CA LYS A 78 18.92 2.45 1.50
C LYS A 78 18.71 1.09 0.80
N PHE A 79 17.44 0.73 0.50
CA PHE A 79 17.04 -0.56 -0.07
C PHE A 79 17.33 -1.81 0.79
N GLN A 80 17.59 -1.67 2.08
CA GLN A 80 17.75 -2.81 3.01
C GLN A 80 16.54 -2.99 3.94
N GLY A 81 15.38 -2.46 3.57
CA GLY A 81 14.15 -2.57 4.35
C GLY A 81 13.46 -3.93 4.28
N GLU A 82 13.95 -4.87 3.47
CA GLU A 82 13.45 -6.25 3.45
C GLU A 82 13.48 -6.87 4.86
N ASN A 83 12.43 -7.62 5.21
CA ASN A 83 12.26 -8.21 6.53
C ASN A 83 12.12 -7.20 7.69
N THR A 84 11.86 -5.92 7.37
CA THR A 84 11.46 -4.90 8.36
C THR A 84 9.98 -4.64 8.24
N PHE A 85 9.24 -4.88 9.33
CA PHE A 85 7.80 -4.73 9.41
C PHE A 85 7.46 -3.54 10.28
N VAL A 86 6.63 -2.64 9.74
CA VAL A 86 6.23 -1.40 10.40
C VAL A 86 4.71 -1.39 10.52
N GLU A 87 4.21 -1.31 11.74
CA GLU A 87 2.80 -1.05 12.01
C GLU A 87 2.62 0.46 12.21
N VAL A 88 1.78 1.08 11.38
CA VAL A 88 1.49 2.51 11.46
C VAL A 88 0.06 2.69 11.93
N TYR A 89 -0.08 3.18 13.16
CA TYR A 89 -1.36 3.53 13.77
C TYR A 89 -1.69 4.96 13.37
N TYR A 90 -2.89 5.19 12.82
CA TYR A 90 -3.30 6.48 12.30
C TYR A 90 -4.71 6.87 12.72
N LYS A 91 -4.93 8.18 12.94
CA LYS A 91 -6.26 8.75 13.18
C LYS A 91 -6.98 9.02 11.87
N ASP A 92 -6.36 9.77 10.99
CA ASP A 92 -6.91 10.14 9.68
C ASP A 92 -5.83 9.98 8.61
N LEU A 93 -6.21 9.59 7.39
CA LEU A 93 -5.25 9.31 6.34
C LEU A 93 -5.87 9.57 4.96
N ASP A 94 -5.49 10.68 4.34
CA ASP A 94 -6.00 11.13 3.04
C ASP A 94 -5.16 10.59 1.88
N VAL A 95 -3.87 10.36 2.11
CA VAL A 95 -2.92 9.95 1.07
C VAL A 95 -2.03 8.80 1.55
N ILE A 96 -1.97 7.74 0.74
CA ILE A 96 -1.05 6.62 0.92
C ILE A 96 -0.14 6.55 -0.31
N ASP A 97 1.19 6.69 -0.10
CA ASP A 97 2.18 6.80 -1.17
C ASP A 97 3.30 5.77 -0.97
N GLY A 98 3.36 4.78 -1.86
CA GLY A 98 4.38 3.72 -1.87
C GLY A 98 5.43 3.96 -2.94
N ASN A 99 6.71 3.87 -2.55
CA ASN A 99 7.86 4.15 -3.40
C ASN A 99 8.95 3.07 -3.22
N GLU A 100 9.83 2.93 -4.20
CA GLU A 100 11.07 2.14 -4.07
C GLU A 100 10.82 0.70 -3.55
N GLY A 101 9.84 0.01 -4.14
CA GLY A 101 9.51 -1.38 -3.80
C GLY A 101 8.82 -1.58 -2.44
N ALA A 102 8.39 -0.51 -1.75
CA ALA A 102 7.66 -0.61 -0.49
C ALA A 102 6.34 -1.39 -0.66
N ARG A 103 5.89 -2.05 0.41
CA ARG A 103 4.61 -2.76 0.46
C ARG A 103 3.73 -2.19 1.55
N ILE A 104 2.51 -1.78 1.18
CA ILE A 104 1.57 -1.17 2.12
C ILE A 104 0.27 -1.98 2.12
N THR A 105 -0.15 -2.40 3.30
CA THR A 105 -1.38 -3.17 3.53
C THR A 105 -2.17 -2.58 4.69
N ALA A 106 -3.43 -2.95 4.79
CA ALA A 106 -4.25 -2.79 5.98
C ALA A 106 -5.02 -4.10 6.23
N ASN A 107 -5.16 -4.51 7.48
CA ASN A 107 -5.94 -5.68 7.86
C ASN A 107 -7.44 -5.38 7.93
N GLU A 108 -7.79 -4.11 8.10
CA GLU A 108 -9.16 -3.63 8.21
C GLU A 108 -9.56 -2.84 6.97
N LEU A 109 -10.86 -2.78 6.74
CA LEU A 109 -11.44 -1.96 5.69
C LEU A 109 -11.22 -0.47 6.01
N ILE A 110 -10.68 0.29 5.05
CA ILE A 110 -10.57 1.75 5.19
C ILE A 110 -11.89 2.36 4.72
N ALA A 111 -12.65 2.90 5.67
CA ALA A 111 -13.95 3.53 5.42
C ALA A 111 -13.86 5.05 5.65
N GLN A 112 -14.08 5.85 4.59
CA GLN A 112 -14.04 7.32 4.63
C GLN A 112 -14.59 7.93 3.34
N THR A 113 -14.76 9.27 3.29
CA THR A 113 -15.28 9.95 2.10
C THR A 113 -14.32 9.89 0.93
N SER A 114 -13.02 10.15 1.12
CA SER A 114 -12.06 10.20 0.02
C SER A 114 -10.70 9.62 0.40
N LEU A 115 -10.02 9.00 -0.59
CA LEU A 115 -8.67 8.46 -0.42
C LEU A 115 -7.87 8.63 -1.71
N ASN A 116 -6.59 8.97 -1.57
CA ASN A 116 -5.63 9.00 -2.66
C ASN A 116 -4.57 7.93 -2.48
N LEU A 117 -4.44 7.04 -3.45
CA LEU A 117 -3.39 6.02 -3.52
C LEU A 117 -2.37 6.40 -4.59
N ARG A 118 -1.11 6.36 -4.25
CA ARG A 118 0.01 6.60 -5.17
C ARG A 118 1.04 5.50 -5.03
N VAL A 119 1.49 4.96 -6.16
CA VAL A 119 2.58 3.97 -6.18
C VAL A 119 3.52 4.24 -7.33
N GLN A 120 4.80 4.05 -7.08
CA GLN A 120 5.85 4.14 -8.09
C GLN A 120 7.02 3.21 -7.78
N GLU A 121 7.88 3.00 -8.80
CA GLU A 121 9.15 2.29 -8.63
C GLU A 121 8.98 0.89 -8.01
N GLY A 122 8.02 0.13 -8.53
CA GLY A 122 7.76 -1.24 -8.10
C GLY A 122 7.11 -1.39 -6.72
N ALA A 123 6.67 -0.30 -6.09
CA ALA A 123 5.94 -0.38 -4.82
C ALA A 123 4.55 -1.00 -5.01
N GLU A 124 4.01 -1.57 -3.95
CA GLU A 124 2.71 -2.24 -3.92
C GLU A 124 1.83 -1.71 -2.79
N ILE A 125 0.56 -1.39 -3.11
CA ILE A 125 -0.49 -1.10 -2.14
C ILE A 125 -1.60 -2.15 -2.30
N ARG A 126 -2.01 -2.81 -1.19
CA ARG A 126 -3.14 -3.74 -1.15
C ARG A 126 -4.08 -3.40 -0.02
N LEU A 127 -5.33 -3.00 -0.36
CA LEU A 127 -6.30 -2.47 0.61
C LEU A 127 -7.73 -2.95 0.32
N GLY A 128 -8.51 -3.14 1.40
CA GLY A 128 -9.97 -3.16 1.35
C GLY A 128 -10.51 -1.75 1.60
N LEU A 129 -11.51 -1.30 0.81
CA LEU A 129 -11.99 0.07 0.82
C LEU A 129 -13.52 0.16 0.85
N GLU A 130 -14.03 1.16 1.59
CA GLU A 130 -15.39 1.65 1.50
C GLU A 130 -15.34 3.18 1.49
N VAL A 131 -15.25 3.77 0.28
CA VAL A 131 -15.05 5.22 0.12
C VAL A 131 -16.02 5.77 -0.94
N GLU A 132 -16.37 7.05 -0.85
CA GLU A 132 -17.17 7.70 -1.90
C GLU A 132 -16.29 8.03 -3.11
N TYR A 133 -15.07 8.53 -2.88
CA TYR A 133 -14.15 8.95 -3.92
C TYR A 133 -12.75 8.35 -3.75
N LEU A 134 -12.28 7.61 -4.76
CA LEU A 134 -10.94 7.05 -4.81
C LEU A 134 -10.15 7.63 -5.98
N SER A 135 -8.97 8.19 -5.71
CA SER A 135 -7.96 8.52 -6.72
C SER A 135 -6.81 7.53 -6.64
N SER A 136 -6.49 6.86 -7.76
CA SER A 136 -5.40 5.90 -7.86
C SER A 136 -4.39 6.35 -8.91
N LYS A 137 -3.15 6.56 -8.51
CA LYS A 137 -2.04 6.88 -9.41
C LYS A 137 -0.96 5.80 -9.31
N ALA A 138 -0.70 5.11 -10.42
CA ALA A 138 0.33 4.08 -10.48
C ALA A 138 1.27 4.33 -11.66
N VAL A 139 2.57 4.42 -11.39
CA VAL A 139 3.59 4.68 -12.42
C VAL A 139 4.81 3.78 -12.23
N THR A 140 5.62 3.63 -13.28
CA THR A 140 6.94 2.96 -13.21
C THR A 140 6.88 1.59 -12.51
N GLY A 141 6.01 0.71 -13.00
CA GLY A 141 5.84 -0.66 -12.46
C GLY A 141 5.17 -0.73 -11.08
N GLY A 142 4.61 0.37 -10.56
CA GLY A 142 3.86 0.37 -9.30
C GLY A 142 2.57 -0.46 -9.40
N ILE A 143 2.17 -1.10 -8.32
CA ILE A 143 1.04 -2.04 -8.25
C ILE A 143 0.02 -1.55 -7.22
N ILE A 144 -1.24 -1.40 -7.65
CA ILE A 144 -2.37 -1.16 -6.75
C ILE A 144 -3.33 -2.35 -6.84
N GLU A 145 -3.64 -2.97 -5.71
CA GLU A 145 -4.65 -4.00 -5.57
C GLU A 145 -5.69 -3.54 -4.55
N VAL A 146 -6.93 -3.37 -4.99
CA VAL A 146 -8.01 -2.84 -4.15
C VAL A 146 -9.31 -3.63 -4.33
N SER A 147 -10.04 -3.76 -3.24
CA SER A 147 -11.34 -4.44 -3.19
C SER A 147 -12.34 -3.66 -2.34
N GLY A 148 -13.62 -4.01 -2.41
CA GLY A 148 -14.68 -3.37 -1.64
C GLY A 148 -15.61 -2.50 -2.47
N MET A 149 -15.92 -1.28 -2.02
CA MET A 149 -16.89 -0.38 -2.68
C MET A 149 -16.38 1.05 -2.79
N VAL A 150 -16.75 1.70 -3.91
CA VAL A 150 -16.47 3.11 -4.18
C VAL A 150 -17.56 3.69 -5.09
N ASP A 151 -17.94 4.94 -4.92
CA ASP A 151 -18.86 5.57 -5.87
C ASP A 151 -18.14 6.01 -7.15
N VAL A 152 -17.01 6.71 -6.99
CA VAL A 152 -16.20 7.20 -8.12
C VAL A 152 -14.74 6.78 -7.96
N HIS A 153 -14.21 6.11 -8.99
CA HIS A 153 -12.81 5.71 -9.06
C HIS A 153 -12.10 6.41 -10.22
N ASP A 154 -11.22 7.35 -9.90
CA ASP A 154 -10.35 8.03 -10.86
C ASP A 154 -8.97 7.38 -10.89
N VAL A 155 -8.58 6.89 -12.07
CA VAL A 155 -7.36 6.10 -12.27
C VAL A 155 -6.42 6.79 -13.25
N ASN A 156 -5.17 6.97 -12.87
CA ASN A 156 -4.10 7.46 -13.72
C ASN A 156 -2.90 6.50 -13.69
N MET A 157 -2.63 5.85 -14.82
CA MET A 157 -1.58 4.85 -14.93
C MET A 157 -0.58 5.20 -16.02
N ASN A 158 0.69 4.91 -15.77
CA ASN A 158 1.76 5.15 -16.73
C ASN A 158 2.90 4.14 -16.56
N THR A 159 3.63 3.90 -17.64
CA THR A 159 4.92 3.17 -17.65
C THR A 159 4.87 1.81 -16.94
N GLY A 160 4.06 0.90 -17.49
CA GLY A 160 4.01 -0.50 -17.03
C GLY A 160 3.38 -0.73 -15.66
N ALA A 161 2.61 0.23 -15.15
CA ALA A 161 1.91 0.06 -13.87
C ALA A 161 0.80 -1.00 -13.94
N ILE A 162 0.43 -1.55 -12.79
CA ILE A 162 -0.58 -2.61 -12.66
C ILE A 162 -1.67 -2.16 -11.69
N LEU A 163 -2.94 -2.27 -12.11
CA LEU A 163 -4.10 -2.05 -11.26
C LEU A 163 -5.00 -3.30 -11.22
N ARG A 164 -5.17 -3.87 -10.04
CA ARG A 164 -6.08 -4.98 -9.75
C ARG A 164 -7.27 -4.47 -8.93
N ALA A 165 -8.31 -3.99 -9.61
CA ALA A 165 -9.51 -3.43 -9.00
C ALA A 165 -10.81 -4.09 -9.48
N LYS A 166 -10.75 -5.34 -9.98
CA LYS A 166 -11.94 -6.10 -10.39
C LYS A 166 -12.89 -6.41 -9.22
N GLU A 167 -12.37 -6.47 -8.00
CA GLU A 167 -13.14 -6.71 -6.77
C GLU A 167 -13.54 -5.39 -6.06
N LEU A 168 -13.18 -4.23 -6.60
CA LEU A 168 -13.62 -2.92 -6.13
C LEU A 168 -14.87 -2.49 -6.90
N ARG A 169 -16.02 -2.69 -6.33
CA ARG A 169 -17.30 -2.35 -6.97
C ARG A 169 -17.46 -0.85 -7.04
N SER A 170 -17.41 -0.28 -8.25
CA SER A 170 -17.62 1.15 -8.46
C SER A 170 -18.93 1.44 -9.21
N SER A 171 -19.49 2.61 -8.97
CA SER A 171 -20.56 3.17 -9.82
C SER A 171 -19.97 3.76 -11.09
N ILE A 172 -18.93 4.57 -10.97
CA ILE A 172 -18.27 5.28 -12.07
C ILE A 172 -16.77 5.02 -11.99
N THR A 173 -16.16 4.66 -13.10
CA THR A 173 -14.69 4.58 -13.20
C THR A 173 -14.20 5.38 -14.40
N ASN A 174 -13.26 6.30 -14.15
CA ASN A 174 -12.53 7.02 -15.17
C ASN A 174 -11.08 6.54 -15.18
N ILE A 175 -10.59 6.03 -16.30
CA ILE A 175 -9.21 5.54 -16.40
C ILE A 175 -8.45 6.21 -17.54
N ARG A 176 -7.26 6.72 -17.23
CA ARG A 176 -6.24 7.11 -18.19
C ARG A 176 -5.02 6.21 -18.04
N LEU A 177 -4.67 5.51 -19.12
CA LEU A 177 -3.52 4.62 -19.19
C LEU A 177 -2.60 5.06 -20.31
N THR A 178 -1.33 5.33 -20.01
CA THR A 178 -0.34 5.83 -20.95
C THR A 178 0.94 5.00 -20.88
N ALA A 179 1.56 4.72 -22.03
CA ALA A 179 2.84 4.00 -22.12
C ALA A 179 2.84 2.60 -21.47
N GLY A 180 1.83 1.80 -21.81
CA GLY A 180 1.70 0.42 -21.33
C GLY A 180 1.19 0.31 -19.89
N GLY A 181 0.93 -0.93 -19.48
CA GLY A 181 0.39 -1.29 -18.17
C GLY A 181 -0.85 -2.16 -18.28
N GLU A 182 -1.32 -2.66 -17.14
CA GLU A 182 -2.46 -3.57 -17.08
C GLU A 182 -3.45 -3.09 -16.03
N ALA A 183 -4.72 -2.96 -16.40
CA ALA A 183 -5.78 -2.57 -15.48
C ALA A 183 -6.96 -3.54 -15.55
N ALA A 184 -7.40 -4.02 -14.39
CA ALA A 184 -8.67 -4.71 -14.23
C ALA A 184 -9.56 -3.81 -13.34
N ILE A 185 -10.60 -3.21 -13.94
CA ILE A 185 -11.49 -2.25 -13.28
C ILE A 185 -12.93 -2.75 -13.26
N PHE A 186 -13.73 -2.19 -12.35
CA PHE A 186 -15.15 -2.47 -12.25
C PHE A 186 -15.94 -1.17 -12.44
N ALA A 187 -17.11 -1.22 -13.09
CA ALA A 187 -18.06 -0.10 -13.16
C ALA A 187 -19.47 -0.62 -13.44
N THR A 188 -20.50 -0.02 -12.83
CA THR A 188 -21.91 -0.40 -13.07
C THR A 188 -22.71 0.66 -13.83
N LYS A 189 -22.42 1.94 -13.62
CA LYS A 189 -23.14 3.04 -14.28
C LYS A 189 -22.37 3.54 -15.49
N ARG A 190 -21.14 4.03 -15.28
CA ARG A 190 -20.37 4.66 -16.34
C ARG A 190 -18.89 4.28 -16.27
N VAL A 191 -18.29 4.06 -17.43
CA VAL A 191 -16.84 3.95 -17.58
C VAL A 191 -16.35 4.89 -18.68
N ASP A 192 -15.31 5.67 -18.36
CA ASP A 192 -14.56 6.49 -19.33
C ASP A 192 -13.13 5.98 -19.42
N ILE A 193 -12.70 5.55 -20.61
CA ILE A 193 -11.43 4.88 -20.82
C ILE A 193 -10.61 5.65 -21.84
N ASN A 194 -9.41 6.06 -21.48
CA ASN A 194 -8.46 6.69 -22.37
C ASN A 194 -7.11 5.94 -22.33
N VAL A 195 -6.82 5.16 -23.39
CA VAL A 195 -5.58 4.40 -23.53
C VAL A 195 -4.71 5.05 -24.60
N ARG A 196 -3.44 5.33 -24.26
CA ARG A 196 -2.44 5.90 -25.18
C ARG A 196 -1.14 5.11 -25.14
N ALA A 197 -0.59 4.82 -26.32
CA ALA A 197 0.70 4.14 -26.45
C ALA A 197 0.76 2.77 -25.74
N GLY A 198 -0.25 1.92 -26.01
CA GLY A 198 -0.32 0.55 -25.49
C GLY A 198 -0.97 0.42 -24.11
N GLY A 199 -1.09 -0.83 -23.66
CA GLY A 199 -1.67 -1.23 -22.37
C GLY A 199 -3.01 -1.96 -22.51
N ASP A 200 -3.36 -2.71 -21.48
CA ASP A 200 -4.55 -3.56 -21.44
C ASP A 200 -5.51 -3.10 -20.35
N VAL A 201 -6.80 -2.96 -20.69
CA VAL A 201 -7.86 -2.64 -19.75
C VAL A 201 -8.95 -3.68 -19.83
N ASP A 202 -9.14 -4.45 -18.76
CA ASP A 202 -10.28 -5.35 -18.56
C ASP A 202 -11.35 -4.64 -17.71
N VAL A 203 -12.57 -4.55 -18.23
CA VAL A 203 -13.70 -3.86 -17.60
C VAL A 203 -14.74 -4.87 -17.16
N TYR A 204 -15.06 -4.87 -15.87
CA TYR A 204 -16.09 -5.69 -15.24
C TYR A 204 -17.29 -4.84 -14.81
N GLY A 205 -18.40 -5.49 -14.42
CA GLY A 205 -19.58 -4.83 -13.85
C GLY A 205 -20.63 -4.38 -14.85
N ASN A 206 -20.43 -4.60 -16.15
CA ASN A 206 -21.38 -4.30 -17.22
C ASN A 206 -21.94 -2.86 -17.20
N PRO A 207 -21.07 -1.82 -17.35
CA PRO A 207 -21.48 -0.42 -17.28
C PRO A 207 -22.51 -0.05 -18.36
N LYS A 208 -23.50 0.79 -17.99
CA LYS A 208 -24.57 1.23 -18.89
C LYS A 208 -24.08 2.27 -19.90
N GLU A 209 -23.13 3.12 -19.49
CA GLU A 209 -22.55 4.17 -20.32
C GLU A 209 -21.05 3.90 -20.50
N VAL A 210 -20.60 3.87 -21.75
CA VAL A 210 -19.21 3.58 -22.10
C VAL A 210 -18.66 4.65 -23.03
N THR A 211 -17.64 5.35 -22.57
CA THR A 211 -16.81 6.21 -23.41
C THR A 211 -15.42 5.60 -23.51
N LYS A 212 -14.91 5.44 -24.72
CA LYS A 212 -13.56 4.92 -24.95
C LYS A 212 -12.80 5.72 -25.99
N LYS A 213 -11.56 6.06 -25.66
CA LYS A 213 -10.58 6.66 -26.57
C LYS A 213 -9.32 5.81 -26.54
N GLN A 214 -8.84 5.43 -27.71
CA GLN A 214 -7.66 4.57 -27.85
C GLN A 214 -6.78 5.13 -28.96
N PHE A 215 -5.50 5.31 -28.67
CA PHE A 215 -4.52 5.83 -29.63
C PHE A 215 -3.19 5.07 -29.51
N ALA A 216 -2.61 4.69 -30.62
CA ALA A 216 -1.33 4.00 -30.73
C ALA A 216 -1.25 2.67 -29.91
N GLY A 217 -2.21 1.77 -30.15
CA GLY A 217 -2.22 0.42 -29.59
C GLY A 217 -2.98 0.29 -28.27
N GLY A 218 -2.83 -0.87 -27.61
CA GLY A 218 -3.55 -1.27 -26.43
C GLY A 218 -4.78 -2.13 -26.71
N ARG A 219 -5.40 -2.67 -25.67
CA ARG A 219 -6.60 -3.50 -25.75
C ARG A 219 -7.58 -3.13 -24.65
N ILE A 220 -8.85 -2.98 -25.01
CA ILE A 220 -9.95 -2.77 -24.06
C ILE A 220 -10.91 -3.93 -24.20
N ARG A 221 -11.13 -4.69 -23.13
CA ARG A 221 -11.99 -5.88 -23.11
C ARG A 221 -13.05 -5.74 -22.03
N PHE A 222 -14.30 -6.03 -22.38
CA PHE A 222 -15.39 -6.11 -21.43
C PHE A 222 -15.56 -7.57 -21.00
N ARG A 223 -15.63 -7.81 -19.70
CA ARG A 223 -15.71 -9.11 -19.07
C ARG A 223 -17.05 -9.27 -18.36
N SER A 224 -17.68 -10.40 -18.53
CA SER A 224 -18.88 -10.81 -17.81
C SER A 224 -18.53 -11.53 -16.51
#